data_fba0055433a615f79b3356cd508b7500
#
_entry.id   fba0055433a615f79b3356cd508b7500
#
_cell.length_a   1.000
_cell.length_b   1.000
_cell.length_c   1.000
_cell.angle_alpha   90.00
_cell.angle_beta   90.00
_cell.angle_gamma   90.00
#
_symmetry.space_group_name_H-M   'P 1'
#
loop_
_entity.id
_entity.type
_entity.pdbx_description
1 polymer ?
#
loop_
_entity_poly.entity_id
_entity_poly.type
_entity_poly.pdbx_seq_one_letter_code
_entity_poly.pdbx_strand_id
1 'polypeptide(L)'
;MSATTTMILGGGFGGISAANTLRGLLPAEHEIFVIDASPRFLVGAGKTWVMLGERTYDQISRPRESLLVPGVRLIEARVEKIGLAERTVSSVGGSLSWDHLVIALGAELDRSKVPGLAEAAHTFYTVE
;
A
#
# COMPACT_ATOMS: atom_id res chain seq x y z
N MET A 1 -22.30 8.68 17.42
CA MET A 1 -22.25 7.86 16.17
C MET A 1 -21.53 6.57 16.51
N SER A 2 -21.93 5.43 15.94
CA SER A 2 -21.25 4.15 16.16
C SER A 2 -19.83 4.22 15.57
N ALA A 3 -18.85 3.62 16.25
CA ALA A 3 -17.50 3.46 15.73
C ALA A 3 -17.56 2.65 14.42
N THR A 4 -16.82 3.07 13.39
CA THR A 4 -16.73 2.38 12.11
C THR A 4 -15.28 2.09 11.77
N THR A 5 -15.07 1.12 10.89
CA THR A 5 -13.75 0.72 10.41
C THR A 5 -13.58 1.14 8.96
N THR A 6 -12.55 1.94 8.69
CA THR A 6 -12.11 2.24 7.33
C THR A 6 -10.87 1.42 7.02
N MET A 7 -10.97 0.63 5.95
CA MET A 7 -9.86 -0.17 5.42
C MET A 7 -9.32 0.47 4.16
N ILE A 8 -8.01 0.67 4.09
CA ILE A 8 -7.31 1.26 2.94
C ILE A 8 -6.34 0.22 2.39
N LEU A 9 -6.57 -0.22 1.17
CA LEU A 9 -5.73 -1.19 0.49
C LEU A 9 -4.65 -0.48 -0.32
N GLY A 10 -3.41 -0.71 0.04
CA GLY A 10 -2.25 -0.06 -0.54
C GLY A 10 -1.79 1.17 0.27
N GLY A 11 -0.55 1.12 0.74
CA GLY A 11 0.14 2.17 1.48
C GLY A 11 1.10 2.97 0.60
N GLY A 12 0.72 3.25 -0.65
CA GLY A 12 1.38 4.19 -1.54
C GLY A 12 0.99 5.64 -1.25
N PHE A 13 1.29 6.57 -2.16
CA PHE A 13 0.93 7.98 -2.02
C PHE A 13 -0.56 8.18 -1.74
N GLY A 14 -1.43 7.52 -2.52
CA GLY A 14 -2.88 7.65 -2.37
C GLY A 14 -3.38 7.12 -1.04
N GLY A 15 -2.92 5.93 -0.65
CA GLY A 15 -3.37 5.30 0.60
C GLY A 15 -2.91 6.03 1.85
N ILE A 16 -1.63 6.45 1.92
CA ILE A 16 -1.11 7.24 3.04
C ILE A 16 -1.81 8.60 3.13
N SER A 17 -2.01 9.28 2.00
CA SER A 17 -2.73 10.57 1.97
C SER A 17 -4.16 10.41 2.45
N ALA A 18 -4.88 9.39 1.96
CA ALA A 18 -6.24 9.10 2.39
C ALA A 18 -6.30 8.80 3.90
N ALA A 19 -5.42 7.94 4.41
CA ALA A 19 -5.38 7.56 5.82
C ALA A 19 -5.15 8.75 6.73
N ASN A 20 -4.13 9.56 6.43
CA ASN A 20 -3.76 10.72 7.23
C ASN A 20 -4.85 11.80 7.19
N THR A 21 -5.44 12.04 6.02
CA THR A 21 -6.55 12.99 5.87
C THR A 21 -7.78 12.53 6.65
N LEU A 22 -8.18 11.26 6.50
CA LEU A 22 -9.33 10.71 7.22
C LEU A 22 -9.11 10.75 8.74
N ARG A 23 -7.89 10.48 9.22
CA ARG A 23 -7.60 10.57 10.66
C ARG A 23 -7.77 11.98 11.21
N GLY A 24 -7.50 13.01 10.42
CA GLY A 24 -7.71 14.39 10.79
C GLY A 24 -9.18 14.84 10.76
N LEU A 25 -10.02 14.14 10.01
CA LEU A 25 -11.43 14.51 9.81
C LEU A 25 -12.39 13.67 10.67
N LEU A 26 -12.03 12.44 10.99
CA LEU A 26 -12.91 11.51 11.71
C LEU A 26 -12.67 11.56 13.22
N PRO A 27 -13.72 11.33 14.04
CA PRO A 27 -13.57 11.16 15.49
C PRO A 27 -12.61 10.01 15.83
N ALA A 28 -11.99 10.09 17.01
CA ALA A 28 -10.93 9.16 17.42
C ALA A 28 -11.39 7.70 17.56
N GLU A 29 -12.67 7.47 17.81
CA GLU A 29 -13.29 6.15 17.90
C GLU A 29 -13.41 5.41 16.57
N HIS A 30 -13.26 6.10 15.42
CA HIS A 30 -13.19 5.44 14.11
C HIS A 30 -11.81 4.81 13.91
N GLU A 31 -11.80 3.55 13.54
CA GLU A 31 -10.58 2.81 13.25
C GLU A 31 -10.17 2.98 11.78
N ILE A 32 -8.89 3.22 11.54
CA ILE A 32 -8.34 3.37 10.20
C ILE A 32 -7.15 2.42 10.06
N PHE A 33 -7.24 1.52 9.10
CA PHE A 33 -6.20 0.57 8.77
C PHE A 33 -5.68 0.80 7.36
N VAL A 34 -4.37 0.74 7.20
CA VAL A 34 -3.70 0.64 5.90
C VAL A 34 -3.14 -0.76 5.78
N ILE A 35 -3.45 -1.46 4.70
CA ILE A 35 -2.88 -2.79 4.40
C ILE A 35 -1.93 -2.65 3.22
N ASP A 36 -0.69 -3.09 3.39
CA ASP A 36 0.31 -3.16 2.33
C ASP A 36 1.22 -4.37 2.53
N ALA A 37 1.64 -4.99 1.45
CA ALA A 37 2.52 -6.16 1.50
C ALA A 37 3.97 -5.80 1.86
N SER A 38 4.35 -4.53 1.76
CA SER A 38 5.70 -4.06 2.07
C SER A 38 5.71 -3.15 3.29
N PRO A 39 6.61 -3.35 4.25
CA PRO A 39 6.76 -2.46 5.41
C PRO A 39 7.42 -1.14 5.04
N ARG A 40 7.98 -1.01 3.83
CA ARG A 40 8.73 0.18 3.42
C ARG A 40 8.03 0.91 2.29
N PHE A 41 8.04 2.23 2.40
CA PHE A 41 7.61 3.15 1.35
C PHE A 41 8.82 3.60 0.55
N LEU A 42 8.70 3.53 -0.77
CA LEU A 42 9.74 3.90 -1.71
C LEU A 42 9.30 5.07 -2.58
N VAL A 43 10.12 6.11 -2.68
CA VAL A 43 9.91 7.18 -3.65
C VAL A 43 10.38 6.70 -5.01
N GLY A 44 9.43 6.55 -5.94
CA GLY A 44 9.67 5.92 -7.24
C GLY A 44 10.84 6.51 -8.04
N ALA A 45 10.99 7.85 -8.04
CA ALA A 45 12.09 8.54 -8.70
C ALA A 45 13.49 8.16 -8.15
N GLY A 46 13.58 7.72 -6.91
CA GLY A 46 14.82 7.26 -6.28
C GLY A 46 15.38 5.96 -6.87
N LYS A 47 14.57 5.18 -7.57
CA LYS A 47 14.98 3.90 -8.17
C LYS A 47 16.10 4.08 -9.20
N THR A 48 16.12 5.18 -9.91
CA THR A 48 17.20 5.49 -10.88
C THR A 48 18.56 5.61 -10.21
N TRP A 49 18.64 6.18 -9.02
CA TRP A 49 19.89 6.27 -8.25
C TRP A 49 20.36 4.90 -7.76
N VAL A 50 19.43 4.01 -7.43
CA VAL A 50 19.78 2.61 -7.08
C VAL A 50 20.29 1.87 -8.30
N MET A 51 19.62 2.01 -9.44
CA MET A 51 20.05 1.42 -10.71
C MET A 51 21.45 1.87 -11.13
N LEU A 52 21.80 3.13 -10.90
CA LEU A 52 23.12 3.69 -11.20
C LEU A 52 24.17 3.42 -10.10
N GLY A 53 23.80 2.78 -9.00
CA GLY A 53 24.70 2.52 -7.88
C GLY A 53 25.02 3.75 -7.00
N GLU A 54 24.33 4.88 -7.20
CA GLU A 54 24.54 6.11 -6.44
C GLU A 54 23.90 6.10 -5.07
N ARG A 55 22.85 5.30 -4.88
CA ARG A 55 22.13 5.15 -3.62
C ARG A 55 21.74 3.69 -3.36
N THR A 56 21.61 3.35 -2.09
CA THR A 56 21.06 2.04 -1.68
C THR A 56 19.54 2.13 -1.55
N TYR A 57 18.88 0.97 -1.54
CA TYR A 57 17.45 0.88 -1.28
C TYR A 57 17.05 1.56 0.05
N ASP A 58 17.83 1.36 1.10
CA ASP A 58 17.56 1.97 2.42
C ASP A 58 17.63 3.50 2.39
N GLN A 59 18.51 4.06 1.58
CA GLN A 59 18.64 5.51 1.45
C GLN A 59 17.45 6.17 0.74
N ILE A 60 16.76 5.43 -0.13
CA ILE A 60 15.61 5.95 -0.91
C ILE A 60 14.26 5.49 -0.38
N SER A 61 14.24 4.73 0.70
CA SER A 61 13.01 4.21 1.31
C SER A 61 12.86 4.64 2.78
N ARG A 62 11.64 4.55 3.28
CA ARG A 62 11.31 4.83 4.69
C ARG A 62 10.39 3.75 5.22
N PRO A 63 10.43 3.46 6.53
CA PRO A 63 9.39 2.64 7.16
C PRO A 63 8.03 3.26 6.89
N ARG A 64 7.10 2.49 6.34
CA ARG A 64 5.76 2.98 5.97
C ARG A 64 5.00 3.52 7.18
N GLU A 65 5.15 2.86 8.32
CA GLU A 65 4.53 3.27 9.58
C GLU A 65 4.94 4.70 9.99
N SER A 66 6.18 5.11 9.70
CA SER A 66 6.67 6.46 10.03
C SER A 66 6.00 7.58 9.22
N LEU A 67 5.26 7.24 8.16
CA LEU A 67 4.53 8.17 7.30
C LEU A 67 3.05 8.28 7.68
N LEU A 68 2.59 7.46 8.60
CA LEU A 68 1.22 7.45 9.11
C LEU A 68 1.13 8.29 10.39
N VAL A 69 0.09 9.10 10.47
CA VAL A 69 -0.16 9.88 11.70
C VAL A 69 -0.66 8.97 12.83
N PRO A 70 -0.48 9.36 14.11
CA PRO A 70 -1.00 8.62 15.25
C PRO A 70 -2.50 8.32 15.11
N GLY A 71 -2.90 7.08 15.42
CA GLY A 71 -4.28 6.61 15.29
C GLY A 71 -4.62 5.96 13.95
N VAL A 72 -3.66 5.90 13.00
CA VAL A 72 -3.73 5.02 11.82
C VAL A 72 -2.87 3.78 12.09
N ARG A 73 -3.39 2.59 11.79
CA ARG A 73 -2.68 1.33 11.97
C ARG A 73 -2.25 0.73 10.63
N LEU A 74 -0.99 0.32 10.54
CA LEU A 74 -0.46 -0.44 9.40
C LEU A 74 -0.63 -1.94 9.66
N ILE A 75 -1.13 -2.64 8.65
CA ILE A 75 -1.15 -4.11 8.60
C ILE A 75 -0.26 -4.53 7.44
N GLU A 76 0.85 -5.17 7.77
CA GLU A 76 1.75 -5.74 6.77
C GLU A 76 1.19 -7.09 6.30
N ALA A 77 0.48 -7.06 5.18
CA ALA A 77 -0.11 -8.25 4.58
C ALA A 77 -0.36 -8.04 3.09
N ARG A 78 -0.26 -9.14 2.34
CA ARG A 78 -0.71 -9.18 0.94
C ARG A 78 -2.21 -9.49 0.92
N VAL A 79 -2.97 -8.58 0.32
CA VAL A 79 -4.40 -8.80 0.07
C VAL A 79 -4.57 -9.85 -1.02
N GLU A 80 -5.35 -10.88 -0.75
CA GLU A 80 -5.63 -11.98 -1.68
C GLU A 80 -7.03 -11.89 -2.28
N LYS A 81 -8.00 -11.42 -1.48
CA LYS A 81 -9.39 -11.35 -1.90
C LYS A 81 -10.11 -10.18 -1.23
N ILE A 82 -10.98 -9.55 -2.00
CA ILE A 82 -11.93 -8.53 -1.53
C ILE A 82 -13.33 -9.09 -1.70
N GLY A 83 -14.01 -9.31 -0.57
CA GLY A 83 -15.42 -9.74 -0.51
C GLY A 83 -16.32 -8.53 -0.37
N LEU A 84 -16.84 -8.00 -1.49
CA LEU A 84 -17.67 -6.79 -1.46
C LEU A 84 -19.01 -7.03 -0.76
N ALA A 85 -19.65 -8.17 -0.99
CA ALA A 85 -20.93 -8.51 -0.38
C ALA A 85 -20.79 -8.73 1.13
N GLU A 86 -19.73 -9.42 1.53
CA GLU A 86 -19.41 -9.75 2.93
C GLU A 86 -18.69 -8.59 3.65
N ARG A 87 -18.28 -7.57 2.92
CA ARG A 87 -17.44 -6.47 3.42
C ARG A 87 -16.20 -6.95 4.15
N THR A 88 -15.44 -7.84 3.50
CA THR A 88 -14.23 -8.43 4.06
C THR A 88 -13.04 -8.30 3.12
N VAL A 89 -11.85 -8.23 3.71
CA VAL A 89 -10.56 -8.35 3.02
C VAL A 89 -9.83 -9.53 3.61
N SER A 90 -9.38 -10.45 2.77
CA SER A 90 -8.65 -11.65 3.18
C SER A 90 -7.17 -11.58 2.79
N SER A 91 -6.33 -12.10 3.67
CA SER A 91 -4.89 -12.29 3.50
C SER A 91 -4.48 -13.64 4.09
N VAL A 92 -3.23 -14.03 3.94
CA VAL A 92 -2.69 -15.26 4.57
C VAL A 92 -2.92 -15.30 6.09
N GLY A 93 -2.92 -14.13 6.74
CA GLY A 93 -3.13 -14.01 8.20
C GLY A 93 -4.58 -14.04 8.66
N GLY A 94 -5.55 -14.13 7.74
CA GLY A 94 -6.98 -14.15 8.07
C GLY A 94 -7.80 -13.15 7.29
N SER A 95 -9.02 -12.88 7.78
CA SER A 95 -9.98 -11.98 7.15
C SER A 95 -10.37 -10.86 8.12
N LEU A 96 -10.46 -9.65 7.60
CA LEU A 96 -10.83 -8.44 8.33
C LEU A 96 -12.09 -7.83 7.71
N SER A 97 -13.03 -7.40 8.56
CA SER A 97 -14.24 -6.71 8.12
C SER A 97 -14.00 -5.20 8.02
N TRP A 98 -14.78 -4.54 7.17
CA TRP A 98 -14.75 -3.09 6.99
C TRP A 98 -16.15 -2.52 6.82
N ASP A 99 -16.32 -1.26 7.23
CA ASP A 99 -17.52 -0.46 6.94
C ASP A 99 -17.29 0.40 5.70
N HIS A 100 -16.07 0.93 5.56
CA HIS A 100 -15.65 1.74 4.42
C HIS A 100 -14.37 1.18 3.83
N LEU A 101 -14.31 1.10 2.50
CA LEU A 101 -13.15 0.58 1.77
C LEU A 101 -12.60 1.62 0.81
N VAL A 102 -11.29 1.86 0.89
CA VAL A 102 -10.52 2.64 -0.08
C VAL A 102 -9.56 1.70 -0.79
N ILE A 103 -9.60 1.67 -2.12
CA ILE A 103 -8.69 0.86 -2.94
C ILE A 103 -7.67 1.81 -3.56
N ALA A 104 -6.41 1.72 -3.12
CA ALA A 104 -5.29 2.56 -3.53
C ALA A 104 -4.05 1.72 -3.87
N LEU A 105 -4.25 0.58 -4.54
CA LEU A 105 -3.23 -0.43 -4.81
C LEU A 105 -2.18 0.00 -5.85
N GLY A 106 -2.40 1.13 -6.53
CA GLY A 106 -1.47 1.62 -7.55
C GLY A 106 -1.59 0.88 -8.87
N ALA A 107 -0.46 0.75 -9.57
CA ALA A 107 -0.38 0.12 -10.87
C ALA A 107 0.80 -0.87 -10.92
N GLU A 108 0.71 -1.83 -11.80
CA GLU A 108 1.73 -2.81 -12.09
C GLU A 108 2.01 -2.84 -13.60
N LEU A 109 3.22 -3.24 -13.97
CA LEU A 109 3.60 -3.40 -15.38
C LEU A 109 2.97 -4.66 -15.95
N ASP A 110 2.16 -4.51 -16.99
CA ASP A 110 1.65 -5.64 -17.77
C ASP A 110 2.64 -5.99 -18.90
N ARG A 111 3.57 -6.87 -18.61
CA ARG A 111 4.59 -7.31 -19.55
C ARG A 111 4.05 -8.26 -20.64
N SER A 112 2.84 -8.74 -20.50
CA SER A 112 2.21 -9.64 -21.45
C SER A 112 1.76 -8.96 -22.74
N LYS A 113 1.60 -7.62 -22.72
CA LYS A 113 1.12 -6.83 -23.85
C LYS A 113 2.08 -6.74 -25.04
N VAL A 114 3.36 -7.00 -24.82
CA VAL A 114 4.37 -6.98 -25.87
C VAL A 114 5.03 -8.36 -25.94
N PRO A 115 4.93 -9.08 -27.08
CA PRO A 115 5.56 -10.39 -27.22
C PRO A 115 7.07 -10.33 -26.94
N GLY A 116 7.59 -11.24 -26.11
CA GLY A 116 9.00 -11.33 -25.72
C GLY A 116 9.43 -10.33 -24.65
N LEU A 117 8.58 -9.41 -24.20
CA LEU A 117 8.97 -8.42 -23.19
C LEU A 117 9.25 -9.07 -21.83
N ALA A 118 8.49 -10.07 -21.47
CA ALA A 118 8.65 -10.75 -20.18
C ALA A 118 9.99 -11.50 -20.07
N GLU A 119 10.47 -12.04 -21.18
CA GLU A 119 11.67 -12.89 -21.28
C GLU A 119 12.93 -12.07 -21.53
N ALA A 120 12.84 -10.99 -22.31
CA ALA A 120 14.01 -10.30 -22.85
C ALA A 120 14.29 -8.92 -22.22
N ALA A 121 13.32 -8.33 -21.49
CA ALA A 121 13.45 -6.99 -20.97
C ALA A 121 13.69 -6.96 -19.47
N HIS A 122 14.61 -6.07 -19.06
CA HIS A 122 14.77 -5.64 -17.67
C HIS A 122 13.91 -4.42 -17.39
N THR A 123 13.56 -4.20 -16.13
CA THR A 123 12.79 -3.04 -15.70
C THR A 123 13.43 -2.40 -14.47
N PHE A 124 13.31 -1.08 -14.36
CA PHE A 124 13.61 -0.32 -13.15
C PHE A 124 12.33 0.09 -12.39
N TYR A 125 11.19 -0.45 -12.80
CA TYR A 125 9.92 -0.19 -12.11
C TYR A 125 9.89 -0.82 -10.71
N THR A 126 10.50 -1.97 -10.54
CA THR A 126 10.75 -2.61 -9.25
C THR A 126 12.23 -2.49 -8.88
N VAL A 127 12.58 -2.72 -7.62
CA VAL A 127 13.97 -2.75 -7.11
C VAL A 127 14.46 -4.16 -6.80
N GLU A 128 13.72 -5.15 -7.28
CA GLU A 128 14.05 -6.58 -7.23
C GLU A 128 14.87 -6.99 -8.45
#